data_ca52be6239f31033f5beb8c915b02e09
#
_entry.id   ca52be6239f31033f5beb8c915b02e09
#
_cell.length_a   1.000
_cell.length_b   1.000
_cell.length_c   1.000
_cell.angle_alpha   90.00
_cell.angle_beta   90.00
_cell.angle_gamma   90.00
#
_symmetry.space_group_name_H-M   'P 1'
#
loop_
_entity.id
_entity.type
_entity.pdbx_description
1 polymer ?
#
loop_
_entity_poly.entity_id
_entity_poly.type
_entity_poly.pdbx_seq_one_letter_code
_entity_poly.pdbx_strand_id
1 'polypeptide(L)'
;MKRQIVTGLMAILVLASGLSLPGCSVFSTREPEEPLSDTGSFIQPDTPEQVIDNVQSAIAELNTLNYRRSLSEEMTFQPTATAQARESVFLSWSRSQEEQYFSALVAAASLNQGHSLQLNDQTLTLLSENEFVLDATYVLSVNHRRTEVPTRVQGRLQWMLRQGEDGLWALQEWTDQELGSEPSWSDLKAEFTK
;
A
#
# COMPACT_ATOMS: atom_id res chain seq x y z
N MET A 1 25.09 -25.13 84.69
CA MET A 1 23.90 -25.08 83.81
C MET A 1 23.83 -23.84 82.91
N LYS A 2 24.93 -23.36 82.29
CA LYS A 2 24.97 -22.17 81.40
C LYS A 2 25.54 -22.43 80.00
N ARG A 3 25.90 -23.67 79.62
CA ARG A 3 26.55 -24.02 78.37
C ARG A 3 25.63 -24.66 77.31
N GLN A 4 24.38 -25.03 77.65
CA GLN A 4 23.47 -25.70 76.72
C GLN A 4 22.52 -24.74 75.97
N ILE A 5 22.37 -23.50 76.46
CA ILE A 5 21.44 -22.53 75.91
C ILE A 5 22.03 -21.83 74.65
N VAL A 6 23.37 -21.71 74.61
CA VAL A 6 24.03 -20.98 73.49
C VAL A 6 24.09 -21.81 72.20
N THR A 7 24.09 -23.17 72.33
CA THR A 7 24.12 -24.05 71.16
C THR A 7 22.77 -24.17 70.45
N GLY A 8 21.67 -23.96 71.16
CA GLY A 8 20.32 -24.01 70.57
C GLY A 8 19.99 -22.76 69.74
N LEU A 9 20.53 -21.59 70.12
CA LEU A 9 20.22 -20.33 69.46
C LEU A 9 20.99 -20.13 68.14
N MET A 10 22.14 -20.80 68.02
CA MET A 10 22.97 -20.71 66.81
C MET A 10 22.49 -21.65 65.67
N ALA A 11 21.77 -22.71 66.02
CA ALA A 11 21.19 -23.65 65.05
C ALA A 11 19.91 -23.10 64.35
N ILE A 12 19.18 -22.19 65.02
CA ILE A 12 17.97 -21.56 64.49
C ILE A 12 18.31 -20.42 63.51
N LEU A 13 19.43 -19.76 63.68
CA LEU A 13 19.88 -18.63 62.82
C LEU A 13 20.39 -19.07 61.45
N VAL A 14 20.86 -20.33 61.31
CA VAL A 14 21.38 -20.86 60.05
C VAL A 14 20.27 -21.41 59.14
N LEU A 15 19.10 -21.74 59.68
CA LEU A 15 17.97 -22.23 58.87
C LEU A 15 17.10 -21.13 58.25
N ALA A 16 17.28 -19.86 58.65
CA ALA A 16 16.48 -18.75 58.15
C ALA A 16 17.09 -18.06 56.89
N SER A 17 18.31 -18.45 56.50
CA SER A 17 19.03 -17.77 55.40
C SER A 17 18.93 -18.50 54.04
N GLY A 18 18.10 -19.56 53.92
CA GLY A 18 18.11 -20.46 52.75
C GLY A 18 16.93 -20.36 51.80
N LEU A 19 15.99 -19.42 51.98
CA LEU A 19 14.81 -19.30 51.06
C LEU A 19 14.70 -17.92 50.43
N SER A 20 15.77 -17.44 49.83
CA SER A 20 15.65 -16.43 48.76
C SER A 20 15.40 -17.17 47.47
N LEU A 21 14.15 -17.50 47.20
CA LEU A 21 13.70 -17.95 45.88
C LEU A 21 13.94 -16.78 44.92
N PRO A 22 14.72 -16.99 43.84
CA PRO A 22 14.75 -16.02 42.75
C PRO A 22 13.35 -15.94 42.20
N GLY A 23 12.68 -14.82 42.46
CA GLY A 23 11.32 -14.53 41.97
C GLY A 23 11.27 -14.70 40.47
N CYS A 24 10.29 -15.44 40.05
CA CYS A 24 9.93 -15.77 38.68
C CYS A 24 9.99 -14.60 37.72
N SER A 25 10.99 -14.56 36.86
CA SER A 25 10.95 -13.85 35.58
C SER A 25 10.15 -14.61 34.52
N VAL A 26 9.21 -15.49 34.95
CA VAL A 26 8.38 -16.31 34.05
C VAL A 26 7.25 -15.49 33.41
N PHE A 27 7.02 -14.27 33.85
CA PHE A 27 6.05 -13.32 33.29
C PHE A 27 6.73 -12.04 32.80
N SER A 28 7.87 -12.14 32.09
CA SER A 28 8.24 -11.05 31.22
C SER A 28 7.20 -11.06 30.09
N THR A 29 6.24 -10.15 30.16
CA THR A 29 5.40 -9.84 29.01
C THR A 29 6.35 -9.50 27.87
N ARG A 30 6.28 -10.31 26.80
CA ARG A 30 6.96 -9.99 25.53
C ARG A 30 6.63 -8.52 25.22
N GLU A 31 7.66 -7.72 24.98
CA GLU A 31 7.43 -6.36 24.47
C GLU A 31 6.51 -6.50 23.26
N PRO A 32 5.45 -5.67 23.15
CA PRO A 32 4.61 -5.68 21.97
C PRO A 32 5.53 -5.52 20.75
N GLU A 33 5.46 -6.43 19.82
CA GLU A 33 6.10 -6.24 18.52
C GLU A 33 5.60 -4.91 17.98
N GLU A 34 6.51 -4.04 17.54
CA GLU A 34 6.13 -2.82 16.85
C GLU A 34 5.20 -3.23 15.70
N PRO A 35 4.05 -2.55 15.53
CA PRO A 35 3.17 -2.85 14.40
C PRO A 35 4.02 -2.83 13.14
N LEU A 36 3.98 -3.91 12.37
CA LEU A 36 4.67 -3.96 11.09
C LEU A 36 4.24 -2.73 10.30
N SER A 37 5.12 -1.76 10.14
CA SER A 37 4.89 -0.53 9.38
C SER A 37 4.64 -0.77 7.88
N ASP A 38 4.67 -2.04 7.46
CA ASP A 38 4.41 -2.48 6.09
C ASP A 38 2.92 -2.47 5.70
N THR A 39 2.00 -2.20 6.62
CA THR A 39 0.56 -2.18 6.28
C THR A 39 0.14 -0.91 5.54
N GLY A 40 0.92 0.20 5.67
CA GLY A 40 0.57 1.49 5.05
C GLY A 40 -0.82 2.01 5.46
N SER A 41 -1.26 3.08 4.79
CA SER A 41 -2.53 3.76 5.06
C SER A 41 -3.68 3.15 4.25
N PHE A 42 -3.99 1.85 4.41
CA PHE A 42 -5.12 1.23 3.70
C PHE A 42 -6.39 1.29 4.54
N ILE A 43 -7.46 1.82 3.94
CA ILE A 43 -8.80 1.86 4.51
C ILE A 43 -9.66 0.82 3.78
N GLN A 44 -10.45 0.03 4.53
CA GLN A 44 -11.43 -0.87 3.90
C GLN A 44 -12.37 -0.05 3.00
N PRO A 45 -12.47 -0.36 1.71
CA PRO A 45 -13.19 0.51 0.76
C PRO A 45 -14.71 0.28 0.79
N ASP A 46 -15.37 0.79 1.84
CA ASP A 46 -16.82 0.74 2.00
C ASP A 46 -17.53 1.79 1.10
N THR A 47 -16.78 2.75 0.56
CA THR A 47 -17.25 3.77 -0.39
C THR A 47 -16.30 3.91 -1.57
N PRO A 48 -16.78 4.41 -2.74
CA PRO A 48 -15.91 4.61 -3.91
C PRO A 48 -14.79 5.63 -3.65
N GLU A 49 -14.99 6.65 -2.82
CA GLU A 49 -13.97 7.63 -2.47
C GLU A 49 -12.79 6.96 -1.75
N GLN A 50 -13.03 5.97 -0.90
CA GLN A 50 -11.98 5.24 -0.19
C GLN A 50 -11.09 4.43 -1.13
N VAL A 51 -11.61 3.95 -2.28
CA VAL A 51 -10.77 3.34 -3.33
C VAL A 51 -9.80 4.37 -3.90
N ILE A 52 -10.29 5.58 -4.19
CA ILE A 52 -9.47 6.68 -4.72
C ILE A 52 -8.35 7.02 -3.73
N ASP A 53 -8.70 7.20 -2.46
CA ASP A 53 -7.76 7.50 -1.38
C ASP A 53 -6.71 6.39 -1.21
N ASN A 54 -7.14 5.12 -1.29
CA ASN A 54 -6.25 3.96 -1.18
C ASN A 54 -5.24 3.91 -2.33
N VAL A 55 -5.66 4.18 -3.58
CA VAL A 55 -4.75 4.24 -4.73
C VAL A 55 -3.75 5.38 -4.58
N GLN A 56 -4.20 6.57 -4.17
CA GLN A 56 -3.31 7.72 -3.93
C GLN A 56 -2.30 7.43 -2.81
N SER A 57 -2.76 6.86 -1.71
CA SER A 57 -1.90 6.46 -0.57
C SER A 57 -0.91 5.37 -0.97
N ALA A 58 -1.34 4.34 -1.70
CA ALA A 58 -0.47 3.26 -2.15
C ALA A 58 0.65 3.76 -3.07
N ILE A 59 0.39 4.76 -3.91
CA ILE A 59 1.39 5.41 -4.75
C ILE A 59 2.35 6.24 -3.90
N ALA A 60 1.86 7.05 -2.99
CA ALA A 60 2.68 7.89 -2.11
C ALA A 60 3.62 7.05 -1.23
N GLU A 61 3.15 5.91 -0.76
CA GLU A 61 3.86 4.98 0.11
C GLU A 61 4.68 3.93 -0.67
N LEU A 62 4.56 3.86 -2.00
CA LEU A 62 5.12 2.79 -2.84
C LEU A 62 4.68 1.39 -2.38
N ASN A 63 3.43 1.27 -1.92
CA ASN A 63 2.91 0.06 -1.32
C ASN A 63 2.18 -0.83 -2.35
N THR A 64 2.89 -1.84 -2.86
CA THR A 64 2.37 -2.75 -3.89
C THR A 64 1.19 -3.58 -3.41
N LEU A 65 1.14 -3.95 -2.12
CA LEU A 65 0.04 -4.73 -1.56
C LEU A 65 -1.26 -3.91 -1.54
N ASN A 66 -1.18 -2.66 -1.06
CA ASN A 66 -2.34 -1.78 -0.97
C ASN A 66 -2.83 -1.35 -2.36
N TYR A 67 -1.89 -1.11 -3.29
CA TYR A 67 -2.24 -0.86 -4.69
C TYR A 67 -3.05 -2.02 -5.28
N ARG A 68 -2.55 -3.25 -5.15
CA ARG A 68 -3.23 -4.46 -5.62
C ARG A 68 -4.61 -4.66 -4.99
N ARG A 69 -4.76 -4.38 -3.69
CA ARG A 69 -6.04 -4.48 -2.96
C ARG A 69 -7.09 -3.50 -3.45
N SER A 70 -6.67 -2.40 -4.06
CA SER A 70 -7.59 -1.40 -4.62
C SER A 70 -8.13 -1.79 -5.99
N LEU A 71 -7.57 -2.84 -6.63
CA LEU A 71 -7.95 -3.30 -7.97
C LEU A 71 -8.92 -4.48 -7.89
N SER A 72 -9.96 -4.45 -8.73
CA SER A 72 -10.83 -5.59 -8.97
C SER A 72 -10.06 -6.77 -9.60
N GLU A 73 -10.51 -8.01 -9.37
CA GLU A 73 -9.97 -9.20 -10.07
C GLU A 73 -10.14 -9.08 -11.59
N GLU A 74 -11.18 -8.41 -12.05
CA GLU A 74 -11.52 -8.20 -13.47
C GLU A 74 -10.99 -6.86 -14.01
N MET A 75 -10.02 -6.25 -13.32
CA MET A 75 -9.48 -4.94 -13.70
C MET A 75 -8.99 -4.92 -15.14
N THR A 76 -9.39 -3.91 -15.90
CA THR A 76 -8.96 -3.63 -17.26
C THR A 76 -8.41 -2.21 -17.39
N PHE A 77 -7.49 -2.04 -18.33
CA PHE A 77 -6.90 -0.73 -18.63
C PHE A 77 -6.99 -0.43 -20.12
N GLN A 78 -7.51 0.74 -20.45
CA GLN A 78 -7.52 1.31 -21.79
C GLN A 78 -6.47 2.41 -21.87
N PRO A 79 -5.37 2.21 -22.59
CA PRO A 79 -4.31 3.21 -22.75
C PRO A 79 -4.76 4.37 -23.65
N THR A 80 -3.94 5.43 -23.69
CA THR A 80 -4.09 6.49 -24.70
C THR A 80 -3.97 5.91 -26.12
N ALA A 81 -4.63 6.51 -27.08
CA ALA A 81 -4.61 6.05 -28.47
C ALA A 81 -3.19 6.01 -29.04
N THR A 82 -2.36 7.01 -28.71
CA THR A 82 -0.97 7.09 -29.14
C THR A 82 -0.12 5.98 -28.55
N ALA A 83 -0.23 5.72 -27.24
CA ALA A 83 0.49 4.63 -26.59
C ALA A 83 0.03 3.27 -27.11
N GLN A 84 -1.25 3.05 -27.33
CA GLN A 84 -1.80 1.82 -27.87
C GLN A 84 -1.27 1.53 -29.28
N ALA A 85 -1.15 2.55 -30.12
CA ALA A 85 -0.63 2.40 -31.48
C ALA A 85 0.88 2.08 -31.53
N ARG A 86 1.63 2.54 -30.51
CA ARG A 86 3.09 2.40 -30.44
C ARG A 86 3.55 1.14 -29.72
N GLU A 87 2.84 0.71 -28.68
CA GLU A 87 3.29 -0.28 -27.72
C GLU A 87 2.41 -1.53 -27.72
N SER A 88 2.96 -2.65 -28.16
CA SER A 88 2.22 -3.92 -28.25
C SER A 88 1.80 -4.50 -26.89
N VAL A 89 2.40 -4.06 -25.80
CA VAL A 89 2.04 -4.48 -24.43
C VAL A 89 0.57 -4.18 -24.09
N PHE A 90 -0.03 -3.18 -24.75
CA PHE A 90 -1.42 -2.79 -24.55
C PHE A 90 -2.45 -3.59 -25.34
N LEU A 91 -2.03 -4.58 -26.14
CA LEU A 91 -2.98 -5.47 -26.82
C LEU A 91 -3.81 -6.31 -25.85
N SER A 92 -3.27 -6.58 -24.68
CA SER A 92 -3.99 -7.25 -23.58
C SER A 92 -3.45 -6.73 -22.24
N TRP A 93 -4.16 -5.82 -21.60
CA TRP A 93 -3.78 -5.30 -20.30
C TRP A 93 -4.82 -5.70 -19.26
N SER A 94 -4.42 -6.50 -18.31
CA SER A 94 -5.23 -7.00 -17.22
C SER A 94 -4.65 -6.58 -15.88
N ARG A 95 -5.32 -6.94 -14.80
CA ARG A 95 -4.81 -6.78 -13.44
C ARG A 95 -3.38 -7.27 -13.26
N SER A 96 -3.02 -8.41 -13.85
CA SER A 96 -1.67 -8.96 -13.73
C SER A 96 -0.60 -8.05 -14.31
N GLN A 97 -0.84 -7.44 -15.48
CA GLN A 97 0.06 -6.46 -16.07
C GLN A 97 0.13 -5.18 -15.21
N GLU A 98 -0.99 -4.75 -14.63
CA GLU A 98 -1.04 -3.60 -13.73
C GLU A 98 -0.20 -3.82 -12.47
N GLU A 99 -0.30 -4.99 -11.86
CA GLU A 99 0.50 -5.39 -10.70
C GLU A 99 2.00 -5.48 -11.03
N GLN A 100 2.35 -6.04 -12.20
CA GLN A 100 3.73 -6.12 -12.67
C GLN A 100 4.32 -4.73 -12.91
N TYR A 101 3.57 -3.87 -13.60
CA TYR A 101 3.95 -2.48 -13.83
C TYR A 101 4.25 -1.77 -12.51
N PHE A 102 3.31 -1.79 -11.56
CA PHE A 102 3.48 -1.06 -10.31
C PHE A 102 4.63 -1.64 -9.46
N SER A 103 4.80 -2.96 -9.45
CA SER A 103 5.93 -3.62 -8.78
C SER A 103 7.27 -3.21 -9.39
N ALA A 104 7.37 -3.11 -10.72
CA ALA A 104 8.58 -2.67 -11.41
C ALA A 104 8.89 -1.19 -11.12
N LEU A 105 7.85 -0.34 -11.08
CA LEU A 105 7.97 1.07 -10.72
C LEU A 105 8.51 1.23 -9.30
N VAL A 106 7.92 0.52 -8.33
CA VAL A 106 8.35 0.55 -6.92
C VAL A 106 9.79 0.06 -6.77
N ALA A 107 10.17 -1.02 -7.46
CA ALA A 107 11.54 -1.55 -7.42
C ALA A 107 12.59 -0.55 -7.95
N ALA A 108 12.20 0.31 -8.90
CA ALA A 108 13.08 1.34 -9.45
C ALA A 108 13.00 2.67 -8.69
N ALA A 109 11.98 2.88 -7.88
CA ALA A 109 11.74 4.13 -7.18
C ALA A 109 12.86 4.48 -6.20
N SER A 110 13.05 5.77 -5.98
CA SER A 110 13.98 6.32 -5.00
C SER A 110 13.24 6.54 -3.69
N LEU A 111 13.56 5.79 -2.66
CA LEU A 111 12.92 5.90 -1.34
C LEU A 111 13.00 7.33 -0.78
N ASN A 112 11.96 7.78 -0.09
CA ASN A 112 11.87 9.07 0.61
C ASN A 112 11.93 10.32 -0.29
N GLN A 113 11.47 10.24 -1.52
CA GLN A 113 11.54 11.35 -2.49
C GLN A 113 10.18 11.88 -2.98
N GLY A 114 9.15 11.84 -2.15
CA GLY A 114 7.88 12.53 -2.45
C GLY A 114 7.19 12.00 -3.70
N HIS A 115 6.67 10.78 -3.64
CA HIS A 115 5.81 10.22 -4.67
C HIS A 115 4.38 10.72 -4.45
N SER A 116 3.64 11.00 -5.50
CA SER A 116 2.26 11.47 -5.37
C SER A 116 1.44 11.26 -6.63
N LEU A 117 0.17 10.98 -6.44
CA LEU A 117 -0.87 11.12 -7.43
C LEU A 117 -1.78 12.28 -7.02
N GLN A 118 -1.76 13.35 -7.80
CA GLN A 118 -2.68 14.47 -7.62
C GLN A 118 -3.82 14.32 -8.63
N LEU A 119 -5.04 14.37 -8.13
CA LEU A 119 -6.27 14.38 -8.95
C LEU A 119 -6.92 15.75 -8.82
N ASN A 120 -7.17 16.39 -9.95
CA ASN A 120 -7.80 17.69 -10.04
C ASN A 120 -9.07 17.59 -10.87
N ASP A 121 -9.96 18.58 -10.75
CA ASP A 121 -11.23 18.67 -11.47
C ASP A 121 -12.06 17.38 -11.37
N GLN A 122 -12.06 16.78 -10.18
CA GLN A 122 -12.69 15.49 -9.94
C GLN A 122 -14.21 15.62 -10.04
N THR A 123 -14.81 14.71 -10.79
CA THR A 123 -16.26 14.51 -10.86
C THR A 123 -16.54 13.04 -10.64
N LEU A 124 -17.21 12.72 -9.53
CA LEU A 124 -17.66 11.35 -9.22
C LEU A 124 -19.14 11.24 -9.53
N THR A 125 -19.48 10.42 -10.51
CA THR A 125 -20.84 10.25 -11.03
C THR A 125 -21.36 8.85 -10.74
N LEU A 126 -22.53 8.75 -10.11
CA LEU A 126 -23.26 7.49 -9.91
C LEU A 126 -23.83 7.01 -11.25
N LEU A 127 -23.47 5.81 -11.68
CA LEU A 127 -24.06 5.16 -12.87
C LEU A 127 -25.16 4.16 -12.49
N SER A 128 -24.96 3.41 -11.43
CA SER A 128 -25.93 2.46 -10.87
C SER A 128 -25.71 2.33 -9.36
N GLU A 129 -26.53 1.53 -8.68
CA GLU A 129 -26.40 1.31 -7.22
C GLU A 129 -24.98 0.83 -6.82
N ASN A 130 -24.30 0.10 -7.73
CA ASN A 130 -23.02 -0.53 -7.47
C ASN A 130 -21.89 -0.02 -8.38
N GLU A 131 -22.08 1.10 -9.09
CA GLU A 131 -21.12 1.62 -10.05
C GLU A 131 -21.00 3.14 -9.98
N PHE A 132 -19.76 3.63 -9.85
CA PHE A 132 -19.42 5.03 -9.98
C PHE A 132 -18.34 5.22 -11.04
N VAL A 133 -18.37 6.36 -11.70
CA VAL A 133 -17.28 6.81 -12.57
C VAL A 133 -16.66 8.06 -11.99
N LEU A 134 -15.36 8.02 -11.77
CA LEU A 134 -14.53 9.17 -11.51
C LEU A 134 -13.94 9.68 -12.82
N ASP A 135 -14.18 10.93 -13.14
CA ASP A 135 -13.46 11.71 -14.15
C ASP A 135 -12.53 12.70 -13.43
N ALA A 136 -11.25 12.74 -13.81
CA ALA A 136 -10.30 13.68 -13.22
C ALA A 136 -9.14 13.96 -14.19
N THR A 137 -8.54 15.15 -14.08
CA THR A 137 -7.18 15.36 -14.56
C THR A 137 -6.18 14.90 -13.50
N TYR A 138 -5.05 14.36 -13.92
CA TYR A 138 -4.04 13.86 -12.98
C TYR A 138 -2.65 14.40 -13.25
N VAL A 139 -1.87 14.46 -12.18
CA VAL A 139 -0.42 14.57 -12.19
C VAL A 139 0.15 13.48 -11.32
N LEU A 140 0.86 12.54 -11.93
CA LEU A 140 1.60 11.50 -11.22
C LEU A 140 3.07 11.88 -11.18
N SER A 141 3.65 11.89 -9.99
CA SER A 141 5.09 12.10 -9.77
C SER A 141 5.67 10.90 -9.05
N VAL A 142 6.61 10.20 -9.67
CA VAL A 142 7.36 9.10 -9.06
C VAL A 142 8.83 9.24 -9.39
N ASN A 143 9.64 9.59 -8.42
CA ASN A 143 11.08 9.65 -8.59
C ASN A 143 11.67 8.25 -8.63
N HIS A 144 12.38 7.91 -9.71
CA HIS A 144 12.98 6.60 -9.94
C HIS A 144 14.35 6.73 -10.62
N ARG A 145 15.10 5.62 -10.65
CA ARG A 145 16.49 5.59 -11.13
C ARG A 145 16.63 5.26 -12.62
N ARG A 146 15.53 5.01 -13.34
CA ARG A 146 15.60 4.78 -14.80
C ARG A 146 15.87 6.09 -15.50
N THR A 147 16.95 6.16 -16.26
CA THR A 147 17.30 7.29 -17.11
C THR A 147 16.37 7.33 -18.33
N GLU A 148 16.09 8.53 -18.84
CA GLU A 148 15.25 8.76 -20.02
C GLU A 148 13.76 8.39 -19.87
N VAL A 149 13.35 7.89 -18.70
CA VAL A 149 11.94 7.66 -18.37
C VAL A 149 11.42 8.84 -17.54
N PRO A 150 10.24 9.39 -17.87
CA PRO A 150 9.72 10.55 -17.17
C PRO A 150 9.39 10.23 -15.71
N THR A 151 9.80 11.09 -14.79
CA THR A 151 9.46 11.02 -13.35
C THR A 151 8.14 11.71 -13.03
N ARG A 152 7.60 12.46 -14.01
CA ARG A 152 6.31 13.14 -13.92
C ARG A 152 5.55 12.92 -15.22
N VAL A 153 4.31 12.50 -15.07
CA VAL A 153 3.37 12.32 -16.19
C VAL A 153 2.03 12.96 -15.84
N GLN A 154 1.26 13.33 -16.85
CA GLN A 154 -0.04 13.95 -16.65
C GLN A 154 -1.02 13.56 -17.74
N GLY A 155 -2.30 13.70 -17.45
CA GLY A 155 -3.36 13.37 -18.39
C GLY A 155 -4.73 13.55 -17.76
N ARG A 156 -5.72 12.94 -18.39
CA ARG A 156 -7.05 12.77 -17.84
C ARG A 156 -7.30 11.28 -17.66
N LEU A 157 -7.92 10.92 -16.55
CA LEU A 157 -8.32 9.53 -16.30
C LEU A 157 -9.85 9.46 -16.12
N GLN A 158 -10.34 8.29 -16.49
CA GLN A 158 -11.67 7.86 -16.11
C GLN A 158 -11.54 6.51 -15.40
N TRP A 159 -11.99 6.43 -14.16
CA TRP A 159 -12.01 5.20 -13.36
C TRP A 159 -13.44 4.76 -13.14
N MET A 160 -13.75 3.53 -13.53
CA MET A 160 -14.98 2.88 -13.11
C MET A 160 -14.72 2.12 -11.80
N LEU A 161 -15.45 2.49 -10.78
CA LEU A 161 -15.41 1.88 -9.45
C LEU A 161 -16.65 1.03 -9.30
N ARG A 162 -16.47 -0.25 -8.94
CA ARG A 162 -17.59 -1.19 -8.77
C ARG A 162 -17.55 -1.82 -7.39
N GLN A 163 -18.76 -1.99 -6.82
CA GLN A 163 -18.96 -2.73 -5.59
C GLN A 163 -19.08 -4.23 -5.88
N GLY A 164 -18.26 -5.03 -5.22
CA GLY A 164 -18.30 -6.50 -5.29
C GLY A 164 -19.42 -7.11 -4.48
N GLU A 165 -19.57 -8.43 -4.58
CA GLU A 165 -20.56 -9.20 -3.81
C GLU A 165 -20.30 -9.15 -2.30
N ASP A 166 -19.08 -8.88 -1.89
CA ASP A 166 -18.64 -8.68 -0.51
C ASP A 166 -19.00 -7.29 0.06
N GLY A 167 -19.59 -6.44 -0.77
CA GLY A 167 -19.95 -5.06 -0.42
C GLY A 167 -18.79 -4.07 -0.48
N LEU A 168 -17.59 -4.49 -0.88
CA LEU A 168 -16.43 -3.61 -0.98
C LEU A 168 -16.28 -3.05 -2.39
N TRP A 169 -15.78 -1.82 -2.47
CA TRP A 169 -15.52 -1.13 -3.73
C TRP A 169 -14.11 -1.41 -4.25
N ALA A 170 -13.95 -1.48 -5.57
CA ALA A 170 -12.66 -1.66 -6.23
C ALA A 170 -12.61 -0.93 -7.57
N LEU A 171 -11.41 -0.58 -8.05
CA LEU A 171 -11.17 -0.06 -9.38
C LEU A 171 -11.27 -1.20 -10.39
N GLN A 172 -12.26 -1.16 -11.29
CA GLN A 172 -12.50 -2.20 -12.28
C GLN A 172 -12.08 -1.80 -13.69
N GLU A 173 -12.37 -0.56 -14.11
CA GLU A 173 -11.94 -0.10 -15.43
C GLU A 173 -11.19 1.22 -15.31
N TRP A 174 -10.15 1.36 -16.08
CA TRP A 174 -9.33 2.56 -16.14
C TRP A 174 -9.08 2.96 -17.58
N THR A 175 -9.54 4.12 -17.98
CA THR A 175 -9.20 4.73 -19.26
C THR A 175 -8.26 5.91 -19.03
N ASP A 176 -7.14 5.93 -19.76
CA ASP A 176 -6.16 7.02 -19.77
C ASP A 176 -6.31 7.86 -21.04
N GLN A 177 -6.21 9.17 -20.91
CA GLN A 177 -6.32 10.12 -22.02
C GLN A 177 -5.19 11.14 -21.95
N GLU A 178 -4.62 11.45 -23.10
CA GLU A 178 -3.58 12.47 -23.25
C GLU A 178 -4.11 13.86 -22.92
N LEU A 179 -3.28 14.66 -22.28
CA LEU A 179 -3.52 16.09 -22.05
C LEU A 179 -2.35 16.89 -22.62
N GLY A 180 -2.53 17.41 -23.83
CA GLY A 180 -1.46 18.12 -24.56
C GLY A 180 -0.37 17.18 -25.08
N SER A 181 0.88 17.62 -25.01
CA SER A 181 2.06 16.88 -25.51
C SER A 181 2.91 16.24 -24.42
N GLU A 182 2.48 16.35 -23.19
CA GLU A 182 3.21 15.78 -22.05
C GLU A 182 3.02 14.26 -21.99
N PRO A 183 4.01 13.53 -21.45
CA PRO A 183 3.88 12.09 -21.26
C PRO A 183 2.68 11.73 -20.40
N SER A 184 1.96 10.69 -20.79
CA SER A 184 0.81 10.13 -20.09
C SER A 184 1.20 9.00 -19.13
N TRP A 185 0.25 8.54 -18.33
CA TRP A 185 0.44 7.36 -17.49
C TRP A 185 0.62 6.08 -18.34
N SER A 186 -0.04 6.03 -19.52
CA SER A 186 0.19 4.96 -20.48
C SER A 186 1.65 4.90 -20.92
N ASP A 187 2.28 6.04 -21.18
CA ASP A 187 3.70 6.08 -21.55
C ASP A 187 4.57 5.53 -20.41
N LEU A 188 4.30 5.93 -19.18
CA LEU A 188 5.03 5.43 -18.02
C LEU A 188 4.84 3.91 -17.84
N LYS A 189 3.60 3.41 -17.98
CA LYS A 189 3.30 1.98 -17.90
C LYS A 189 4.08 1.18 -18.93
N ALA A 190 4.11 1.64 -20.17
CA ALA A 190 4.87 0.98 -21.23
C ALA A 190 6.36 0.87 -20.90
N GLU A 191 6.97 1.93 -20.34
CA GLU A 191 8.39 1.91 -19.98
C GLU A 191 8.73 0.94 -18.84
N PHE A 192 7.80 0.68 -17.92
CA PHE A 192 8.03 -0.21 -16.79
C PHE A 192 7.60 -1.67 -17.04
N THR A 193 7.06 -1.98 -18.24
CA THR A 193 6.67 -3.35 -18.63
C THR A 193 7.52 -3.92 -19.77
N LYS A 194 8.50 -3.17 -20.25
CA LYS A 194 9.54 -3.61 -21.21
C LYS A 194 10.64 -4.45 -20.57
#